data_bb54960240630e7f3b2d33ec942c655b
#
_entry.id   bb54960240630e7f3b2d33ec942c655b
#
_cell.length_a   1.000
_cell.length_b   1.000
_cell.length_c   1.000
_cell.angle_alpha   90.00
_cell.angle_beta   90.00
_cell.angle_gamma   90.00
#
_symmetry.space_group_name_H-M   'P 1'
#
loop_
_entity.id
_entity.type
_entity.pdbx_description
1 polymer ?
#
loop_
_entity_poly.entity_id
_entity_poly.type
_entity_poly.pdbx_seq_one_letter_code
_entity_poly.pdbx_strand_id
1 'polypeptide(L)'
;MNHQIVILGKEILSVYHGIKEFGPDMVHFVCTEETNQLPDRILPLLPSSIQHKIYHVQPYDARTVAQVCEQIQKENEGFFAYNLSEGTKLMTLGAIYIVRKYQAKAFYLTPNREIVHLDTLEKELMHTTLENHEIVSLSGNHLAEYHNAKDLAEADIDASASIKNFIEQHPKEHARLQKFFGIFCRRDLINLPASKLFQDGLRYKQRDGSLFIYKENQPLLSLPHTNACHLYFEGRWWETLVANQVRIWSNKQSSPREVWQSVLFQSNKQDTRTKNEVDVLLNNELKLMFIECKSGYVSQNDIYKIDAVRETYGGDISQAVLASYYPIAKDLQDKCADLQIYLFAPKTADQRIDFIYTLPDRLDEWSGALIL
;
A
#
# COMPACT_ATOMS: atom_id res chain seq x y z
N MET A 1 15.73 31.86 -11.29
CA MET A 1 15.56 30.40 -11.42
C MET A 1 15.74 29.78 -10.06
N ASN A 2 14.84 28.85 -9.67
CA ASN A 2 14.95 28.12 -8.40
C ASN A 2 15.63 26.77 -8.68
N HIS A 3 16.79 26.57 -8.06
CA HIS A 3 17.57 25.35 -8.19
C HIS A 3 17.43 24.48 -6.95
N GLN A 4 17.21 23.18 -7.15
CA GLN A 4 17.29 22.24 -6.05
C GLN A 4 18.45 21.26 -6.30
N ILE A 5 19.41 21.23 -5.38
CA ILE A 5 20.51 20.26 -5.37
C ILE A 5 20.08 19.12 -4.45
N VAL A 6 20.01 17.91 -5.00
CA VAL A 6 19.58 16.72 -4.26
C VAL A 6 20.72 15.71 -4.18
N ILE A 7 21.04 15.29 -2.97
CA ILE A 7 22.02 14.24 -2.73
C ILE A 7 21.27 12.90 -2.75
N LEU A 8 21.63 12.03 -3.72
CA LEU A 8 20.94 10.74 -3.87
C LEU A 8 21.56 9.66 -2.97
N GLY A 9 20.72 9.12 -2.11
CA GLY A 9 20.92 7.87 -1.38
C GLY A 9 20.17 6.72 -2.04
N LYS A 10 19.97 5.62 -1.33
CA LYS A 10 19.20 4.46 -1.80
C LYS A 10 17.70 4.73 -1.79
N GLU A 11 17.21 5.50 -0.81
CA GLU A 11 15.82 5.87 -0.65
C GLU A 11 15.53 7.17 -1.40
N ILE A 12 14.74 7.09 -2.49
CA ILE A 12 14.46 8.26 -3.34
C ILE A 12 13.12 8.92 -3.07
N LEU A 13 12.33 8.36 -2.14
CA LEU A 13 11.01 8.88 -1.83
C LEU A 13 11.09 10.30 -1.25
N SER A 14 11.96 10.51 -0.27
CA SER A 14 12.24 11.83 0.35
C SER A 14 12.83 12.83 -0.64
N VAL A 15 13.62 12.36 -1.61
CA VAL A 15 14.16 13.19 -2.69
C VAL A 15 13.03 13.69 -3.60
N TYR A 16 12.23 12.78 -4.12
CA TYR A 16 11.09 13.13 -4.99
C TYR A 16 10.07 14.01 -4.27
N HIS A 17 9.75 13.67 -3.02
CA HIS A 17 8.82 14.46 -2.23
C HIS A 17 9.31 15.90 -2.02
N GLY A 18 10.61 16.09 -1.75
CA GLY A 18 11.20 17.44 -1.66
C GLY A 18 11.17 18.21 -2.99
N ILE A 19 11.29 17.53 -4.14
CA ILE A 19 11.12 18.18 -5.44
C ILE A 19 9.66 18.60 -5.62
N LYS A 20 8.70 17.76 -5.28
CA LYS A 20 7.27 18.03 -5.37
C LYS A 20 6.83 19.15 -4.43
N GLU A 21 7.38 19.21 -3.22
CA GLU A 21 7.08 20.24 -2.20
C GLU A 21 7.52 21.63 -2.62
N PHE A 22 8.77 21.74 -3.11
CA PHE A 22 9.37 23.05 -3.40
C PHE A 22 9.24 23.49 -4.86
N GLY A 23 8.87 22.60 -5.79
CA GLY A 23 8.63 22.92 -7.19
C GLY A 23 9.77 23.70 -7.87
N PRO A 24 11.01 23.21 -7.90
CA PRO A 24 12.14 23.95 -8.49
C PRO A 24 12.00 24.03 -10.01
N ASP A 25 12.63 25.04 -10.62
CA ASP A 25 12.75 25.12 -12.07
C ASP A 25 13.81 24.15 -12.61
N MET A 26 14.84 23.85 -11.78
CA MET A 26 15.98 23.00 -12.14
C MET A 26 16.38 22.10 -10.99
N VAL A 27 16.53 20.79 -11.24
CA VAL A 27 17.04 19.80 -10.29
C VAL A 27 18.44 19.35 -10.67
N HIS A 28 19.35 19.39 -9.70
CA HIS A 28 20.72 18.89 -9.85
C HIS A 28 20.85 17.61 -9.01
N PHE A 29 20.86 16.45 -9.67
CA PHE A 29 21.05 15.15 -9.02
C PHE A 29 22.54 14.89 -8.79
N VAL A 30 22.95 14.76 -7.54
CA VAL A 30 24.32 14.39 -7.15
C VAL A 30 24.30 12.91 -6.75
N CYS A 31 24.82 12.06 -7.63
CA CYS A 31 24.74 10.61 -7.57
C CYS A 31 26.13 9.97 -7.34
N THR A 32 26.12 8.76 -6.82
CA THR A 32 27.27 7.84 -6.87
C THR A 32 27.10 6.86 -8.03
N GLU A 33 28.10 6.02 -8.29
CA GLU A 33 27.98 4.93 -9.26
C GLU A 33 26.83 3.96 -8.91
N GLU A 34 26.61 3.68 -7.62
CA GLU A 34 25.53 2.80 -7.14
C GLU A 34 24.13 3.41 -7.30
N THR A 35 24.02 4.74 -7.30
CA THR A 35 22.75 5.47 -7.35
C THR A 35 22.46 6.16 -8.69
N ASN A 36 23.30 5.95 -9.69
CA ASN A 36 23.25 6.64 -10.99
C ASN A 36 21.96 6.34 -11.80
N GLN A 37 21.29 5.21 -11.56
CA GLN A 37 20.04 4.83 -12.24
C GLN A 37 18.79 5.33 -11.53
N LEU A 38 18.91 5.87 -10.31
CA LEU A 38 17.76 6.30 -9.53
C LEU A 38 17.03 7.53 -10.11
N PRO A 39 17.71 8.50 -10.73
CA PRO A 39 17.03 9.58 -11.46
C PRO A 39 16.01 9.07 -12.48
N ASP A 40 16.27 7.95 -13.17
CA ASP A 40 15.39 7.37 -14.19
C ASP A 40 14.01 6.96 -13.61
N ARG A 41 13.90 6.75 -12.31
CA ARG A 41 12.63 6.48 -11.61
C ARG A 41 11.91 7.77 -11.22
N ILE A 42 12.65 8.86 -11.01
CA ILE A 42 12.11 10.17 -10.60
C ILE A 42 11.65 10.96 -11.83
N LEU A 43 12.46 11.01 -12.89
CA LEU A 43 12.23 11.84 -14.06
C LEU A 43 10.86 11.67 -14.72
N PRO A 44 10.33 10.43 -14.90
CA PRO A 44 9.01 10.24 -15.50
C PRO A 44 7.84 10.81 -14.68
N LEU A 45 8.06 11.09 -13.39
CA LEU A 45 7.06 11.65 -12.48
C LEU A 45 7.14 13.17 -12.38
N LEU A 46 8.22 13.78 -12.88
CA LEU A 46 8.39 15.23 -12.83
C LEU A 46 7.60 15.92 -13.95
N PRO A 47 7.04 17.09 -13.67
CA PRO A 47 6.51 17.98 -14.72
C PRO A 47 7.56 18.26 -15.81
N SER A 48 7.16 18.28 -17.07
CA SER A 48 8.06 18.55 -18.21
C SER A 48 8.71 19.95 -18.18
N SER A 49 8.21 20.86 -17.36
CA SER A 49 8.78 22.17 -17.12
C SER A 49 10.04 22.14 -16.25
N ILE A 50 10.24 21.11 -15.45
CA ILE A 50 11.40 21.00 -14.57
C ILE A 50 12.59 20.47 -15.38
N GLN A 51 13.65 21.26 -15.46
CA GLN A 51 14.92 20.86 -16.06
C GLN A 51 15.76 20.04 -15.07
N HIS A 52 16.70 19.24 -15.57
CA HIS A 52 17.57 18.47 -14.71
C HIS A 52 18.99 18.31 -15.26
N LYS A 53 19.93 18.07 -14.35
CA LYS A 53 21.31 17.63 -14.64
C LYS A 53 21.74 16.58 -13.63
N ILE A 54 22.60 15.67 -14.05
CA ILE A 54 23.14 14.59 -13.22
C ILE A 54 24.64 14.79 -13.08
N TYR A 55 25.14 14.66 -11.84
CA TYR A 55 26.55 14.80 -11.48
C TYR A 55 26.98 13.56 -10.69
N HIS A 56 28.22 13.10 -10.94
CA HIS A 56 28.76 11.91 -10.29
C HIS A 56 29.83 12.29 -9.26
N VAL A 57 29.76 11.66 -8.08
CA VAL A 57 30.68 11.86 -6.96
C VAL A 57 31.07 10.53 -6.33
N GLN A 58 32.13 10.54 -5.51
CA GLN A 58 32.50 9.39 -4.71
C GLN A 58 31.73 9.40 -3.38
N PRO A 59 31.13 8.26 -2.97
CA PRO A 59 30.22 8.20 -1.81
C PRO A 59 30.90 8.51 -0.46
N TYR A 60 32.20 8.29 -0.39
CA TYR A 60 33.00 8.48 0.84
C TYR A 60 34.05 9.60 0.74
N ASP A 61 33.90 10.50 -0.22
CA ASP A 61 34.77 11.66 -0.39
C ASP A 61 33.97 12.98 -0.34
N ALA A 62 33.93 13.59 0.83
CA ALA A 62 33.25 14.88 1.04
C ALA A 62 33.82 16.01 0.15
N ARG A 63 35.09 15.90 -0.26
CA ARG A 63 35.76 16.92 -1.11
C ARG A 63 35.19 16.92 -2.52
N THR A 64 34.99 15.74 -3.14
CA THR A 64 34.41 15.66 -4.48
C THR A 64 32.98 16.17 -4.49
N VAL A 65 32.19 15.88 -3.46
CA VAL A 65 30.82 16.42 -3.32
C VAL A 65 30.86 17.95 -3.19
N ALA A 66 31.73 18.49 -2.35
CA ALA A 66 31.89 19.94 -2.21
C ALA A 66 32.29 20.61 -3.53
N GLN A 67 33.23 20.02 -4.28
CA GLN A 67 33.65 20.54 -5.58
C GLN A 67 32.49 20.58 -6.60
N VAL A 68 31.69 19.51 -6.68
CA VAL A 68 30.52 19.46 -7.58
C VAL A 68 29.46 20.48 -7.16
N CYS A 69 29.13 20.55 -5.87
CA CYS A 69 28.17 21.53 -5.37
C CYS A 69 28.64 22.98 -5.61
N GLU A 70 29.94 23.24 -5.46
CA GLU A 70 30.52 24.56 -5.75
C GLU A 70 30.49 24.89 -7.23
N GLN A 71 30.77 23.90 -8.09
CA GLN A 71 30.66 24.05 -9.55
C GLN A 71 29.21 24.43 -9.95
N ILE A 72 28.20 23.73 -9.41
CA ILE A 72 26.80 24.03 -9.66
C ILE A 72 26.45 25.46 -9.28
N GLN A 73 26.91 25.94 -8.10
CA GLN A 73 26.67 27.29 -7.63
C GLN A 73 27.33 28.36 -8.53
N LYS A 74 28.53 28.06 -9.09
CA LYS A 74 29.26 29.00 -9.95
C LYS A 74 28.74 29.07 -11.38
N GLU A 75 28.21 27.96 -11.88
CA GLU A 75 27.75 27.83 -13.29
C GLU A 75 26.30 28.29 -13.48
N ASN A 76 25.54 28.52 -12.42
CA ASN A 76 24.14 28.87 -12.51
C ASN A 76 23.81 30.10 -11.64
N GLU A 77 22.86 30.90 -12.10
CA GLU A 77 22.36 32.05 -11.38
C GLU A 77 20.94 31.77 -10.81
N GLY A 78 20.70 32.12 -9.56
CA GLY A 78 19.38 31.96 -8.94
C GLY A 78 19.43 31.63 -7.46
N PHE A 79 18.31 31.08 -6.98
CA PHE A 79 18.19 30.63 -5.60
C PHE A 79 18.44 29.14 -5.52
N PHE A 80 19.24 28.73 -4.52
CA PHE A 80 19.62 27.33 -4.32
C PHE A 80 19.07 26.78 -3.01
N ALA A 81 18.40 25.64 -3.08
CA ALA A 81 18.00 24.83 -1.93
C ALA A 81 18.62 23.43 -2.04
N TYR A 82 19.13 22.94 -0.95
CA TYR A 82 19.75 21.60 -0.87
C TYR A 82 18.83 20.65 -0.13
N ASN A 83 18.40 19.59 -0.80
CA ASN A 83 17.74 18.45 -0.16
C ASN A 83 18.80 17.47 0.33
N LEU A 84 19.00 17.41 1.63
CA LEU A 84 19.99 16.59 2.32
C LEU A 84 19.35 15.44 3.10
N SER A 85 18.16 15.01 2.69
CA SER A 85 17.43 13.91 3.33
C SER A 85 18.13 12.57 3.13
N GLU A 86 18.94 12.46 2.08
CA GLU A 86 19.56 11.20 1.65
C GLU A 86 21.08 11.35 1.44
N GLY A 87 21.70 10.25 0.99
CA GLY A 87 23.13 10.17 0.76
C GLY A 87 23.94 9.71 1.97
N THR A 88 25.24 9.47 1.78
CA THR A 88 26.12 9.13 2.89
C THR A 88 26.40 10.35 3.79
N LYS A 89 26.75 10.12 5.04
CA LYS A 89 27.13 11.19 5.97
C LYS A 89 28.24 12.09 5.42
N LEU A 90 29.19 11.53 4.65
CA LEU A 90 30.26 12.29 4.02
C LEU A 90 29.77 13.13 2.84
N MET A 91 28.83 12.63 2.06
CA MET A 91 28.19 13.42 1.01
C MET A 91 27.44 14.63 1.61
N THR A 92 26.66 14.40 2.65
CA THR A 92 25.96 15.46 3.38
C THR A 92 26.91 16.50 3.96
N LEU A 93 28.04 16.07 4.57
CA LEU A 93 29.05 17.00 5.10
C LEU A 93 29.69 17.86 3.98
N GLY A 94 29.99 17.27 2.82
CA GLY A 94 30.52 18.00 1.67
C GLY A 94 29.54 19.06 1.15
N ALA A 95 28.25 18.71 1.07
CA ALA A 95 27.20 19.64 0.66
C ALA A 95 26.98 20.77 1.69
N ILE A 96 26.93 20.46 3.00
CA ILE A 96 26.78 21.46 4.09
C ILE A 96 27.93 22.47 4.10
N TYR A 97 29.16 22.04 3.76
CA TYR A 97 30.28 22.97 3.65
C TYR A 97 30.01 24.06 2.61
N ILE A 98 29.42 23.71 1.46
CA ILE A 98 29.07 24.64 0.39
C ILE A 98 27.81 25.46 0.75
N VAL A 99 26.81 24.83 1.36
CA VAL A 99 25.62 25.54 1.89
C VAL A 99 26.04 26.71 2.77
N ARG A 100 26.95 26.48 3.72
CA ARG A 100 27.49 27.51 4.61
C ARG A 100 28.31 28.57 3.87
N LYS A 101 29.15 28.16 2.91
CA LYS A 101 30.01 29.04 2.14
C LYS A 101 29.22 30.05 1.30
N TYR A 102 28.10 29.61 0.71
CA TYR A 102 27.25 30.40 -0.18
C TYR A 102 25.99 30.92 0.51
N GLN A 103 25.79 30.65 1.79
CA GLN A 103 24.58 30.99 2.54
C GLN A 103 23.28 30.49 1.84
N ALA A 104 23.38 29.32 1.20
CA ALA A 104 22.24 28.68 0.52
C ALA A 104 21.29 28.05 1.53
N LYS A 105 20.05 27.80 1.11
CA LYS A 105 19.07 27.07 1.92
C LYS A 105 19.37 25.57 1.89
N ALA A 106 19.11 24.90 3.00
CA ALA A 106 19.19 23.44 3.08
C ALA A 106 18.09 22.90 3.97
N PHE A 107 17.58 21.74 3.62
CA PHE A 107 16.51 21.08 4.37
C PHE A 107 16.68 19.55 4.42
N TYR A 108 16.03 18.97 5.41
CA TYR A 108 15.92 17.54 5.63
C TYR A 108 14.44 17.16 5.80
N LEU A 109 13.98 16.14 5.12
CA LEU A 109 12.63 15.62 5.27
C LEU A 109 12.61 14.44 6.24
N THR A 110 11.79 14.54 7.26
CA THR A 110 11.64 13.47 8.25
C THR A 110 10.57 12.45 7.79
N PRO A 111 10.60 11.21 8.30
CA PRO A 111 9.54 10.23 8.06
C PRO A 111 8.14 10.66 8.56
N ASN A 112 8.06 11.73 9.38
CA ASN A 112 6.82 12.28 9.92
C ASN A 112 6.28 13.45 9.11
N ARG A 113 6.73 13.60 7.86
CA ARG A 113 6.33 14.70 6.97
C ARG A 113 6.69 16.09 7.52
N GLU A 114 7.75 16.20 8.30
CA GLU A 114 8.29 17.48 8.69
C GLU A 114 9.46 17.86 7.78
N ILE A 115 9.50 19.13 7.40
CA ILE A 115 10.67 19.77 6.79
C ILE A 115 11.49 20.38 7.93
N VAL A 116 12.72 19.96 8.08
CA VAL A 116 13.67 20.58 9.00
C VAL A 116 14.59 21.49 8.19
N HIS A 117 14.47 22.79 8.37
CA HIS A 117 15.38 23.79 7.78
C HIS A 117 16.72 23.72 8.49
N LEU A 118 17.79 23.34 7.78
CA LEU A 118 19.09 23.07 8.41
C LEU A 118 19.91 24.35 8.76
N ASP A 119 19.46 25.49 8.30
CA ASP A 119 20.03 26.81 8.64
C ASP A 119 19.45 27.38 9.95
N THR A 120 18.17 27.17 10.22
CA THR A 120 17.46 27.70 11.40
C THR A 120 17.10 26.63 12.42
N LEU A 121 17.10 25.36 12.04
CA LEU A 121 16.59 24.20 12.77
C LEU A 121 15.09 24.27 13.07
N GLU A 122 14.38 25.16 12.40
CA GLU A 122 12.93 25.23 12.46
C GLU A 122 12.30 24.07 11.70
N LYS A 123 11.08 23.69 12.13
CA LYS A 123 10.30 22.61 11.54
C LYS A 123 8.98 23.12 11.04
N GLU A 124 8.57 22.64 9.89
CA GLU A 124 7.23 22.84 9.34
C GLU A 124 6.68 21.52 8.76
N LEU A 125 5.36 21.43 8.64
CA LEU A 125 4.74 20.27 8.00
C LEU A 125 4.78 20.42 6.48
N MET A 126 5.00 19.31 5.79
CA MET A 126 4.89 19.25 4.33
C MET A 126 3.44 19.49 3.90
N HIS A 127 3.25 20.26 2.83
CA HIS A 127 1.94 20.56 2.26
C HIS A 127 1.52 19.53 1.20
N THR A 128 2.48 18.97 0.47
CA THR A 128 2.21 17.98 -0.57
C THR A 128 2.10 16.56 -0.02
N THR A 129 1.36 15.72 -0.73
CA THR A 129 1.23 14.29 -0.48
C THR A 129 1.68 13.51 -1.73
N LEU A 130 2.12 12.29 -1.55
CA LEU A 130 2.42 11.38 -2.66
C LEU A 130 1.23 10.45 -2.90
N GLU A 131 0.95 10.18 -4.17
CA GLU A 131 -0.06 9.20 -4.56
C GLU A 131 0.53 7.78 -4.60
N ASN A 132 -0.31 6.76 -4.50
CA ASN A 132 0.15 5.36 -4.52
C ASN A 132 1.00 5.04 -5.76
N HIS A 133 0.59 5.52 -6.94
CA HIS A 133 1.30 5.26 -8.18
C HIS A 133 2.70 5.90 -8.20
N GLU A 134 2.88 7.07 -7.57
CA GLU A 134 4.20 7.72 -7.44
C GLU A 134 5.11 6.87 -6.57
N ILE A 135 4.63 6.44 -5.39
CA ILE A 135 5.42 5.63 -4.44
C ILE A 135 5.82 4.30 -5.07
N VAL A 136 4.88 3.61 -5.73
CA VAL A 136 5.17 2.34 -6.41
C VAL A 136 6.17 2.52 -7.57
N SER A 137 6.03 3.59 -8.35
CA SER A 137 6.96 3.87 -9.45
C SER A 137 8.38 4.18 -8.95
N LEU A 138 8.49 4.95 -7.86
CA LEU A 138 9.78 5.25 -7.22
C LEU A 138 10.46 3.99 -6.68
N SER A 139 9.71 3.01 -6.16
CA SER A 139 10.29 1.72 -5.75
C SER A 139 10.82 0.89 -6.93
N GLY A 140 10.57 1.32 -8.16
CA GLY A 140 10.99 0.63 -9.40
C GLY A 140 10.06 -0.52 -9.79
N ASN A 141 8.91 -0.60 -9.17
CA ASN A 141 7.90 -1.61 -9.45
C ASN A 141 6.89 -1.14 -10.50
N HIS A 142 6.20 -2.08 -11.11
CA HIS A 142 5.21 -1.81 -12.14
C HIS A 142 3.85 -2.38 -11.74
N LEU A 143 2.82 -1.56 -11.94
CA LEU A 143 1.44 -1.94 -11.74
C LEU A 143 0.88 -2.55 -13.02
N ALA A 144 0.23 -3.72 -12.92
CA ALA A 144 -0.55 -4.30 -14.00
C ALA A 144 -1.99 -3.80 -13.95
N GLU A 145 -2.60 -3.85 -12.75
CA GLU A 145 -3.99 -3.49 -12.54
C GLU A 145 -4.21 -3.11 -11.07
N TYR A 146 -5.19 -2.26 -10.82
CA TYR A 146 -5.72 -1.96 -9.49
C TYR A 146 -7.11 -1.35 -9.60
N HIS A 147 -7.90 -1.45 -8.54
CA HIS A 147 -9.20 -0.81 -8.43
C HIS A 147 -9.16 0.21 -7.28
N ASN A 148 -9.63 1.43 -7.53
CA ASN A 148 -9.72 2.41 -6.44
C ASN A 148 -10.91 2.05 -5.54
N ALA A 149 -10.70 1.97 -4.23
CA ALA A 149 -11.76 1.60 -3.29
C ALA A 149 -12.91 2.62 -3.22
N LYS A 150 -12.72 3.85 -3.71
CA LYS A 150 -13.81 4.82 -3.87
C LYS A 150 -14.86 4.38 -4.88
N ASP A 151 -14.48 3.52 -5.84
CA ASP A 151 -15.32 3.01 -6.92
C ASP A 151 -15.99 1.68 -6.56
N LEU A 152 -15.85 1.20 -5.30
CA LEU A 152 -16.56 0.01 -4.80
C LEU A 152 -18.07 0.19 -4.96
N ALA A 153 -18.71 -0.77 -5.65
CA ALA A 153 -20.15 -0.76 -5.84
C ALA A 153 -20.87 -1.04 -4.52
N GLU A 154 -21.86 -0.23 -4.17
CA GLU A 154 -22.70 -0.45 -2.98
C GLU A 154 -23.34 -1.85 -3.00
N ALA A 155 -23.76 -2.35 -4.18
CA ALA A 155 -24.31 -3.70 -4.32
C ALA A 155 -23.32 -4.81 -3.91
N ASP A 156 -22.01 -4.63 -4.13
CA ASP A 156 -20.98 -5.58 -3.72
C ASP A 156 -20.71 -5.50 -2.22
N ILE A 157 -20.76 -4.30 -1.64
CA ILE A 157 -20.65 -4.08 -0.20
C ILE A 157 -21.83 -4.75 0.51
N ASP A 158 -23.06 -4.54 0.03
CA ASP A 158 -24.28 -5.14 0.58
C ASP A 158 -24.27 -6.67 0.45
N ALA A 159 -23.84 -7.19 -0.69
CA ALA A 159 -23.67 -8.62 -0.90
C ALA A 159 -22.63 -9.21 0.09
N SER A 160 -21.50 -8.54 0.27
CA SER A 160 -20.44 -8.95 1.20
C SER A 160 -20.92 -8.94 2.66
N ALA A 161 -21.69 -7.93 3.06
CA ALA A 161 -22.31 -7.87 4.38
C ALA A 161 -23.35 -9.00 4.57
N SER A 162 -24.16 -9.28 3.55
CA SER A 162 -25.11 -10.39 3.56
C SER A 162 -24.42 -11.76 3.67
N ILE A 163 -23.30 -11.95 2.97
CA ILE A 163 -22.47 -13.16 3.06
C ILE A 163 -21.90 -13.30 4.46
N LYS A 164 -21.33 -12.24 5.03
CA LYS A 164 -20.83 -12.23 6.42
C LYS A 164 -21.92 -12.65 7.40
N ASN A 165 -23.09 -12.02 7.34
CA ASN A 165 -24.23 -12.30 8.21
C ASN A 165 -24.69 -13.77 8.08
N PHE A 166 -24.76 -14.28 6.84
CA PHE A 166 -25.09 -15.69 6.60
C PHE A 166 -24.08 -16.65 7.26
N ILE A 167 -22.79 -16.39 7.13
CA ILE A 167 -21.73 -17.21 7.73
C ILE A 167 -21.82 -17.18 9.26
N GLU A 168 -22.12 -16.05 9.86
CA GLU A 168 -22.23 -15.87 11.32
C GLU A 168 -23.47 -16.52 11.89
N GLN A 169 -24.61 -16.34 11.24
CA GLN A 169 -25.91 -16.85 11.74
C GLN A 169 -26.13 -18.32 11.39
N HIS A 170 -25.53 -18.82 10.28
CA HIS A 170 -25.75 -20.15 9.75
C HIS A 170 -24.44 -20.90 9.45
N PRO A 171 -23.50 -21.02 10.42
CA PRO A 171 -22.17 -21.58 10.18
C PRO A 171 -22.19 -23.05 9.73
N LYS A 172 -23.17 -23.85 10.19
CA LYS A 172 -23.31 -25.25 9.81
C LYS A 172 -23.77 -25.40 8.35
N GLU A 173 -24.74 -24.58 7.94
CA GLU A 173 -25.25 -24.53 6.58
C GLU A 173 -24.17 -24.04 5.62
N HIS A 174 -23.44 -23.00 6.01
CA HIS A 174 -22.30 -22.50 5.25
C HIS A 174 -21.23 -23.59 5.05
N ALA A 175 -20.79 -24.24 6.13
CA ALA A 175 -19.74 -25.29 6.03
C ALA A 175 -20.18 -26.44 5.12
N ARG A 176 -21.44 -26.85 5.18
CA ARG A 176 -22.01 -27.88 4.33
C ARG A 176 -22.03 -27.46 2.84
N LEU A 177 -22.44 -26.23 2.57
CA LEU A 177 -22.45 -25.69 1.21
C LEU A 177 -21.03 -25.55 0.66
N GLN A 178 -20.08 -25.08 1.45
CA GLN A 178 -18.67 -24.96 1.07
C GLN A 178 -18.08 -26.35 0.71
N LYS A 179 -18.38 -27.38 1.50
CA LYS A 179 -17.97 -28.76 1.17
C LYS A 179 -18.59 -29.25 -0.14
N PHE A 180 -19.85 -28.93 -0.39
CA PHE A 180 -20.51 -29.29 -1.62
C PHE A 180 -19.96 -28.50 -2.82
N PHE A 181 -19.86 -27.19 -2.72
CA PHE A 181 -19.34 -26.32 -3.78
C PHE A 181 -17.85 -26.57 -4.08
N GLY A 182 -17.08 -27.04 -3.10
CA GLY A 182 -15.69 -27.43 -3.30
C GLY A 182 -15.47 -28.63 -4.23
N ILE A 183 -16.52 -29.41 -4.53
CA ILE A 183 -16.50 -30.48 -5.54
C ILE A 183 -16.51 -29.89 -6.95
N PHE A 184 -17.11 -28.72 -7.14
CA PHE A 184 -17.15 -27.97 -8.39
C PHE A 184 -15.99 -26.98 -8.39
N CYS A 185 -15.38 -26.77 -9.56
CA CYS A 185 -14.30 -25.77 -9.66
C CYS A 185 -14.84 -24.40 -9.22
N ARG A 186 -14.25 -23.83 -8.15
CA ARG A 186 -14.73 -22.57 -7.52
C ARG A 186 -14.85 -21.40 -8.50
N ARG A 187 -14.12 -21.45 -9.62
CA ARG A 187 -14.12 -20.40 -10.66
C ARG A 187 -15.16 -20.61 -11.75
N ASP A 188 -15.85 -21.74 -11.74
CA ASP A 188 -16.72 -22.15 -12.86
C ASP A 188 -18.17 -22.34 -12.39
N LEU A 189 -18.84 -21.19 -12.18
CA LEU A 189 -20.27 -21.16 -11.82
C LEU A 189 -21.15 -21.84 -12.87
N ILE A 190 -20.66 -22.00 -14.11
CA ILE A 190 -21.37 -22.61 -15.24
C ILE A 190 -21.62 -24.11 -14.98
N ASN A 191 -20.70 -24.75 -14.27
CA ASN A 191 -20.79 -26.20 -13.96
C ASN A 191 -21.56 -26.51 -12.68
N LEU A 192 -22.00 -25.49 -11.94
CA LEU A 192 -22.80 -25.71 -10.74
C LEU A 192 -24.23 -26.13 -11.14
N PRO A 193 -24.79 -27.24 -10.60
CA PRO A 193 -26.18 -27.59 -10.84
C PRO A 193 -27.13 -26.44 -10.52
N ALA A 194 -28.16 -26.24 -11.36
CA ALA A 194 -29.11 -25.12 -11.20
C ALA A 194 -29.83 -25.09 -9.84
N SER A 195 -29.95 -26.26 -9.19
CA SER A 195 -30.48 -26.36 -7.81
C SER A 195 -30.09 -27.67 -7.17
N LYS A 196 -30.09 -27.70 -5.82
CA LYS A 196 -29.97 -28.92 -5.01
C LYS A 196 -30.75 -28.77 -3.73
N LEU A 197 -31.48 -29.83 -3.37
CA LEU A 197 -32.10 -30.01 -2.06
C LEU A 197 -31.28 -31.04 -1.27
N PHE A 198 -30.90 -30.69 -0.04
CA PHE A 198 -30.22 -31.57 0.92
C PHE A 198 -31.23 -32.20 1.88
N GLN A 199 -30.87 -33.32 2.49
CA GLN A 199 -31.79 -34.09 3.37
C GLN A 199 -32.32 -33.32 4.59
N ASP A 200 -31.58 -32.29 5.06
CA ASP A 200 -31.94 -31.44 6.20
C ASP A 200 -32.80 -30.22 5.83
N GLY A 201 -33.36 -30.19 4.60
CA GLY A 201 -34.17 -29.08 4.14
C GLY A 201 -33.38 -27.87 3.61
N LEU A 202 -32.03 -27.93 3.69
CA LEU A 202 -31.18 -26.92 3.05
C LEU A 202 -31.28 -27.05 1.53
N ARG A 203 -31.41 -25.93 0.83
CA ARG A 203 -31.54 -25.89 -0.61
C ARG A 203 -30.85 -24.66 -1.18
N TYR A 204 -30.22 -24.80 -2.34
CA TYR A 204 -29.85 -23.65 -3.14
C TYR A 204 -30.54 -23.71 -4.52
N LYS A 205 -30.69 -22.52 -5.12
CA LYS A 205 -31.07 -22.32 -6.53
C LYS A 205 -30.13 -21.31 -7.14
N GLN A 206 -29.66 -21.63 -8.34
CA GLN A 206 -28.91 -20.71 -9.19
C GLN A 206 -29.73 -20.42 -10.43
N ARG A 207 -29.81 -19.15 -10.79
CA ARG A 207 -30.49 -18.70 -12.00
C ARG A 207 -29.88 -17.38 -12.48
N ASP A 208 -29.54 -17.31 -13.76
CA ASP A 208 -29.11 -16.07 -14.44
C ASP A 208 -27.99 -15.30 -13.68
N GLY A 209 -27.01 -16.02 -13.17
CA GLY A 209 -25.89 -15.42 -12.39
C GLY A 209 -26.24 -15.06 -10.95
N SER A 210 -27.44 -15.41 -10.47
CA SER A 210 -27.85 -15.20 -9.07
C SER A 210 -27.82 -16.52 -8.29
N LEU A 211 -27.56 -16.45 -6.98
CA LEU A 211 -27.60 -17.60 -6.06
C LEU A 211 -28.51 -17.31 -4.88
N PHE A 212 -29.43 -18.23 -4.62
CA PHE A 212 -30.37 -18.15 -3.49
C PHE A 212 -30.22 -19.40 -2.62
N ILE A 213 -30.05 -19.20 -1.32
CA ILE A 213 -29.94 -20.28 -0.31
C ILE A 213 -31.15 -20.21 0.62
N TYR A 214 -31.77 -21.36 0.84
CA TYR A 214 -32.96 -21.50 1.69
C TYR A 214 -32.81 -22.68 2.66
N LYS A 215 -33.50 -22.60 3.80
CA LYS A 215 -33.75 -23.73 4.68
C LYS A 215 -35.24 -23.76 5.02
N GLU A 216 -35.90 -24.91 4.75
CA GLU A 216 -37.36 -25.08 5.01
C GLU A 216 -38.21 -23.94 4.41
N ASN A 217 -37.86 -23.49 3.22
CA ASN A 217 -38.44 -22.33 2.49
C ASN A 217 -38.12 -20.94 3.06
N GLN A 218 -37.40 -20.81 4.17
CA GLN A 218 -36.91 -19.54 4.67
C GLN A 218 -35.64 -19.13 3.89
N PRO A 219 -35.55 -17.90 3.37
CA PRO A 219 -34.35 -17.42 2.69
C PRO A 219 -33.25 -17.18 3.72
N LEU A 220 -32.05 -17.73 3.46
CA LEU A 220 -30.87 -17.53 4.30
C LEU A 220 -29.86 -16.58 3.67
N LEU A 221 -29.71 -16.65 2.34
CA LEU A 221 -28.81 -15.79 1.57
C LEU A 221 -29.38 -15.57 0.17
N SER A 222 -29.29 -14.33 -0.30
CA SER A 222 -29.60 -13.92 -1.66
C SER A 222 -28.42 -13.16 -2.24
N LEU A 223 -27.86 -13.70 -3.34
CA LEU A 223 -26.81 -13.09 -4.12
C LEU A 223 -27.36 -12.76 -5.50
N PRO A 224 -27.76 -11.51 -5.74
CA PRO A 224 -28.64 -11.16 -6.86
C PRO A 224 -27.92 -11.02 -8.21
N HIS A 225 -26.58 -11.02 -8.24
CA HIS A 225 -25.79 -10.85 -9.46
C HIS A 225 -24.50 -11.68 -9.44
N THR A 226 -23.89 -11.87 -10.60
CA THR A 226 -22.74 -12.75 -10.81
C THR A 226 -21.56 -12.36 -9.92
N ASN A 227 -21.25 -11.07 -9.78
CA ASN A 227 -20.14 -10.65 -8.95
C ASN A 227 -20.37 -11.00 -7.46
N ALA A 228 -21.59 -10.84 -6.93
CA ALA A 228 -21.93 -11.28 -5.58
C ALA A 228 -21.68 -12.78 -5.38
N CYS A 229 -21.95 -13.60 -6.40
CA CYS A 229 -21.65 -15.04 -6.37
C CYS A 229 -20.12 -15.27 -6.33
N HIS A 230 -19.33 -14.54 -7.13
CA HIS A 230 -17.87 -14.62 -7.08
C HIS A 230 -17.32 -14.20 -5.72
N LEU A 231 -17.83 -13.13 -5.12
CA LEU A 231 -17.45 -12.73 -3.77
C LEU A 231 -17.63 -13.87 -2.76
N TYR A 232 -18.73 -14.62 -2.86
CA TYR A 232 -19.00 -15.76 -1.96
C TYR A 232 -18.11 -16.97 -2.25
N PHE A 233 -17.98 -17.37 -3.51
CA PHE A 233 -17.26 -18.59 -3.87
C PHE A 233 -15.74 -18.44 -3.77
N GLU A 234 -15.20 -17.27 -4.07
CA GLU A 234 -13.76 -16.98 -4.04
C GLU A 234 -13.29 -16.47 -2.68
N GLY A 235 -14.22 -16.13 -1.79
CA GLY A 235 -13.90 -15.59 -0.45
C GLY A 235 -13.59 -14.11 -0.44
N ARG A 236 -13.73 -13.41 -1.58
CA ARG A 236 -13.41 -11.98 -1.75
C ARG A 236 -14.36 -11.02 -1.02
N TRP A 237 -15.46 -11.54 -0.49
CA TRP A 237 -16.38 -10.74 0.35
C TRP A 237 -15.67 -10.10 1.56
N TRP A 238 -14.65 -10.78 2.12
CA TRP A 238 -13.90 -10.25 3.24
C TRP A 238 -12.96 -9.11 2.81
N GLU A 239 -12.28 -9.26 1.68
CA GLU A 239 -11.47 -8.21 1.05
C GLU A 239 -12.30 -6.95 0.79
N THR A 240 -13.51 -7.11 0.24
CA THR A 240 -14.45 -6.00 -0.03
C THR A 240 -14.84 -5.27 1.25
N LEU A 241 -15.15 -5.99 2.33
CA LEU A 241 -15.49 -5.39 3.63
C LEU A 241 -14.29 -4.66 4.25
N VAL A 242 -13.09 -5.27 4.19
CA VAL A 242 -11.86 -4.65 4.68
C VAL A 242 -11.56 -3.38 3.88
N ALA A 243 -11.56 -3.44 2.55
CA ALA A 243 -11.33 -2.28 1.69
C ALA A 243 -12.31 -1.15 1.95
N ASN A 244 -13.60 -1.49 2.16
CA ASN A 244 -14.62 -0.51 2.49
C ASN A 244 -14.38 0.14 3.87
N GLN A 245 -13.98 -0.60 4.90
CA GLN A 245 -13.66 -0.02 6.22
C GLN A 245 -12.42 0.86 6.17
N VAL A 246 -11.38 0.46 5.42
CA VAL A 246 -10.19 1.29 5.19
C VAL A 246 -10.57 2.59 4.45
N ARG A 247 -11.43 2.52 3.43
CA ARG A 247 -11.98 3.68 2.71
C ARG A 247 -12.75 4.63 3.64
N ILE A 248 -13.66 4.08 4.47
CA ILE A 248 -14.44 4.86 5.43
C ILE A 248 -13.53 5.57 6.43
N TRP A 249 -12.52 4.87 6.94
CA TRP A 249 -11.52 5.45 7.83
C TRP A 249 -10.71 6.56 7.14
N SER A 250 -10.22 6.30 5.92
CA SER A 250 -9.46 7.28 5.13
C SER A 250 -10.25 8.57 4.91
N ASN A 251 -11.54 8.46 4.57
CA ASN A 251 -12.40 9.63 4.33
C ASN A 251 -12.67 10.49 5.58
N LYS A 252 -12.40 9.96 6.78
CA LYS A 252 -12.50 10.71 8.04
C LYS A 252 -11.21 11.44 8.42
N GLN A 253 -10.10 11.15 7.74
CA GLN A 253 -8.84 11.81 8.01
C GLN A 253 -8.87 13.27 7.50
N SER A 254 -8.07 14.13 8.10
CA SER A 254 -7.93 15.54 7.69
C SER A 254 -7.48 15.68 6.22
N SER A 255 -6.71 14.72 5.74
CA SER A 255 -6.35 14.53 4.33
C SER A 255 -6.74 13.11 3.93
N PRO A 256 -7.79 12.91 3.12
CA PRO A 256 -8.20 11.59 2.64
C PRO A 256 -7.05 10.89 1.93
N ARG A 257 -6.82 9.63 2.31
CA ARG A 257 -5.71 8.81 1.80
C ARG A 257 -6.20 7.90 0.69
N GLU A 258 -5.36 7.65 -0.29
CA GLU A 258 -5.71 6.78 -1.39
C GLU A 258 -5.71 5.31 -0.96
N VAL A 259 -6.79 4.59 -1.30
CA VAL A 259 -6.99 3.17 -1.00
C VAL A 259 -7.22 2.42 -2.30
N TRP A 260 -6.41 1.42 -2.59
CA TRP A 260 -6.58 0.53 -3.73
C TRP A 260 -6.94 -0.89 -3.28
N GLN A 261 -7.67 -1.60 -4.13
CA GLN A 261 -8.08 -2.98 -3.95
C GLN A 261 -7.61 -3.82 -5.13
N SER A 262 -7.32 -5.12 -4.89
CA SER A 262 -6.90 -6.09 -5.91
C SER A 262 -5.74 -5.56 -6.75
N VAL A 263 -4.67 -5.16 -6.08
CA VAL A 263 -3.50 -4.54 -6.73
C VAL A 263 -2.61 -5.62 -7.29
N LEU A 264 -2.43 -5.63 -8.61
CA LEU A 264 -1.60 -6.57 -9.33
C LEU A 264 -0.27 -5.94 -9.75
N PHE A 265 0.82 -6.55 -9.31
CA PHE A 265 2.17 -6.16 -9.70
C PHE A 265 2.70 -7.06 -10.81
N GLN A 266 3.51 -6.49 -11.71
CA GLN A 266 4.22 -7.22 -12.77
C GLN A 266 5.74 -7.04 -12.64
N SER A 267 6.50 -7.98 -13.25
CA SER A 267 7.96 -8.00 -13.13
C SER A 267 8.64 -6.80 -13.79
N ASN A 268 8.10 -6.33 -14.93
CA ASN A 268 8.55 -5.16 -15.68
C ASN A 268 7.45 -4.73 -16.65
N LYS A 269 7.62 -3.56 -17.30
CA LYS A 269 6.65 -3.02 -18.26
C LYS A 269 6.38 -3.93 -19.48
N GLN A 270 7.30 -4.83 -19.82
CA GLN A 270 7.19 -5.73 -20.98
C GLN A 270 6.62 -7.10 -20.61
N ASP A 271 6.68 -7.48 -19.33
CA ASP A 271 6.17 -8.77 -18.84
C ASP A 271 4.69 -8.63 -18.45
N THR A 272 3.82 -9.24 -19.22
CA THR A 272 2.36 -9.23 -18.97
C THR A 272 1.94 -10.21 -17.86
N ARG A 273 2.86 -11.01 -17.32
CA ARG A 273 2.56 -11.97 -16.24
C ARG A 273 2.47 -11.24 -14.91
N THR A 274 1.34 -11.41 -14.23
CA THR A 274 1.16 -10.97 -12.84
C THR A 274 2.14 -11.72 -11.95
N LYS A 275 2.91 -10.97 -11.16
CA LYS A 275 3.90 -11.53 -10.23
C LYS A 275 3.30 -11.73 -8.85
N ASN A 276 2.63 -10.72 -8.34
CA ASN A 276 2.00 -10.74 -7.02
C ASN A 276 0.71 -9.92 -7.03
N GLU A 277 -0.18 -10.30 -6.12
CA GLU A 277 -1.43 -9.59 -5.83
C GLU A 277 -1.43 -9.16 -4.38
N VAL A 278 -1.97 -7.97 -4.12
CA VAL A 278 -2.23 -7.41 -2.80
C VAL A 278 -3.72 -7.09 -2.72
N ASP A 279 -4.39 -7.59 -1.68
CA ASP A 279 -5.84 -7.47 -1.57
C ASP A 279 -6.26 -6.02 -1.33
N VAL A 280 -5.57 -5.30 -0.41
CA VAL A 280 -5.81 -3.86 -0.19
C VAL A 280 -4.48 -3.14 0.04
N LEU A 281 -4.29 -2.01 -0.63
CA LEU A 281 -3.14 -1.12 -0.49
C LEU A 281 -3.61 0.26 -0.03
N LEU A 282 -3.12 0.69 1.11
CA LEU A 282 -3.40 2.00 1.69
C LEU A 282 -2.16 2.88 1.61
N ASN A 283 -2.31 4.08 1.08
CA ASN A 283 -1.34 5.14 1.25
C ASN A 283 -1.44 5.71 2.67
N ASN A 284 -0.45 5.42 3.48
CA ASN A 284 -0.33 6.00 4.81
C ASN A 284 0.71 7.13 4.78
N GLU A 285 0.47 8.11 3.90
CA GLU A 285 1.32 9.29 3.64
C GLU A 285 2.64 8.98 2.94
N LEU A 286 3.74 8.77 3.67
CA LEU A 286 5.03 8.39 3.10
C LEU A 286 5.25 6.88 3.08
N LYS A 287 4.27 6.09 3.53
CA LYS A 287 4.37 4.65 3.68
C LYS A 287 3.23 3.97 2.96
N LEU A 288 3.50 2.85 2.33
CA LEU A 288 2.46 1.96 1.86
C LEU A 288 2.14 0.93 2.93
N MET A 289 0.86 0.74 3.21
CA MET A 289 0.37 -0.32 4.08
C MET A 289 -0.26 -1.40 3.19
N PHE A 290 0.35 -2.57 3.18
CA PHE A 290 -0.07 -3.75 2.44
C PHE A 290 -0.98 -4.59 3.32
N ILE A 291 -2.22 -4.84 2.91
CA ILE A 291 -3.20 -5.60 3.68
C ILE A 291 -3.55 -6.87 2.91
N GLU A 292 -3.21 -8.02 3.46
CA GLU A 292 -3.62 -9.35 2.98
C GLU A 292 -4.84 -9.80 3.75
N CYS A 293 -5.90 -10.19 3.05
CA CYS A 293 -7.20 -10.56 3.61
C CYS A 293 -7.42 -12.06 3.55
N LYS A 294 -7.82 -12.68 4.66
CA LYS A 294 -8.10 -14.11 4.71
C LYS A 294 -9.50 -14.37 5.26
N SER A 295 -10.42 -14.78 4.37
CA SER A 295 -11.76 -15.27 4.74
C SER A 295 -11.77 -16.73 5.19
N GLY A 296 -10.65 -17.46 5.04
CA GLY A 296 -10.40 -18.82 5.49
C GLY A 296 -9.34 -18.90 6.60
N TYR A 297 -8.82 -20.11 6.84
CA TYR A 297 -7.72 -20.31 7.79
C TYR A 297 -6.40 -19.78 7.22
N VAL A 298 -5.65 -19.13 8.11
CA VAL A 298 -4.31 -18.60 7.80
C VAL A 298 -3.29 -19.73 7.92
N SER A 299 -2.36 -19.76 6.98
CA SER A 299 -1.17 -20.63 7.01
C SER A 299 0.10 -19.80 7.19
N GLN A 300 1.19 -20.46 7.56
CA GLN A 300 2.51 -19.80 7.66
C GLN A 300 2.96 -19.22 6.31
N ASN A 301 2.59 -19.86 5.19
CA ASN A 301 2.92 -19.35 3.86
C ASN A 301 2.23 -18.01 3.54
N ASP A 302 1.03 -17.78 4.08
CA ASP A 302 0.33 -16.49 3.90
C ASP A 302 1.11 -15.36 4.58
N ILE A 303 1.68 -15.62 5.76
CA ILE A 303 2.50 -14.66 6.51
C ILE A 303 3.79 -14.34 5.76
N TYR A 304 4.50 -15.35 5.24
CA TYR A 304 5.71 -15.13 4.44
C TYR A 304 5.41 -14.43 3.11
N LYS A 305 4.25 -14.71 2.50
CA LYS A 305 3.85 -14.05 1.26
C LYS A 305 3.70 -12.54 1.46
N ILE A 306 2.96 -12.11 2.47
CA ILE A 306 2.73 -10.67 2.70
C ILE A 306 4.03 -9.95 3.10
N ASP A 307 4.90 -10.59 3.87
CA ASP A 307 6.20 -10.05 4.23
C ASP A 307 7.08 -9.83 2.99
N ALA A 308 7.23 -10.85 2.15
CA ALA A 308 7.97 -10.74 0.90
C ALA A 308 7.39 -9.69 -0.07
N VAL A 309 6.07 -9.56 -0.12
CA VAL A 309 5.39 -8.54 -0.93
C VAL A 309 5.69 -7.14 -0.40
N ARG A 310 5.57 -6.93 0.91
CA ARG A 310 5.90 -5.67 1.56
C ARG A 310 7.33 -5.24 1.27
N GLU A 311 8.31 -6.13 1.49
CA GLU A 311 9.73 -5.85 1.24
C GLU A 311 10.01 -5.54 -0.24
N THR A 312 9.38 -6.30 -1.16
CA THR A 312 9.61 -6.13 -2.60
C THR A 312 9.03 -4.84 -3.14
N TYR A 313 7.82 -4.45 -2.71
CA TYR A 313 7.06 -3.37 -3.34
C TYR A 313 6.96 -2.09 -2.51
N GLY A 314 7.19 -2.17 -1.21
CA GLY A 314 7.03 -1.05 -0.30
C GLY A 314 8.32 -0.46 0.26
N GLY A 315 9.45 -1.18 0.19
CA GLY A 315 10.70 -0.77 0.82
C GLY A 315 10.67 -0.83 2.34
N ASP A 316 11.76 -0.37 2.98
CA ASP A 316 12.04 -0.52 4.41
C ASP A 316 11.03 0.16 5.34
N ILE A 317 10.34 1.19 4.85
CA ILE A 317 9.39 1.98 5.66
C ILE A 317 7.94 1.52 5.53
N SER A 318 7.66 0.53 4.68
CA SER A 318 6.32 0.02 4.43
C SER A 318 5.79 -0.84 5.59
N GLN A 319 4.48 -0.94 5.69
CA GLN A 319 3.77 -1.70 6.71
C GLN A 319 3.02 -2.88 6.09
N ALA A 320 2.89 -3.99 6.83
CA ALA A 320 2.07 -5.12 6.44
C ALA A 320 1.00 -5.39 7.50
N VAL A 321 -0.21 -5.74 7.04
CA VAL A 321 -1.34 -6.12 7.88
C VAL A 321 -1.90 -7.43 7.37
N LEU A 322 -2.09 -8.40 8.26
CA LEU A 322 -2.83 -9.61 7.98
C LEU A 322 -4.23 -9.49 8.58
N ALA A 323 -5.24 -9.33 7.73
CA ALA A 323 -6.65 -9.20 8.12
C ALA A 323 -7.38 -10.54 7.99
N SER A 324 -7.53 -11.26 9.08
CA SER A 324 -8.18 -12.58 9.12
C SER A 324 -9.61 -12.50 9.67
N TYR A 325 -10.53 -13.19 9.01
CA TYR A 325 -11.89 -13.36 9.50
C TYR A 325 -11.98 -14.38 10.65
N TYR A 326 -11.07 -15.35 10.71
CA TYR A 326 -11.01 -16.35 11.77
C TYR A 326 -9.89 -16.05 12.78
N PRO A 327 -10.05 -16.53 14.04
CA PRO A 327 -8.94 -16.50 15.00
C PRO A 327 -7.71 -17.20 14.45
N ILE A 328 -6.54 -16.66 14.77
CA ILE A 328 -5.25 -17.18 14.33
C ILE A 328 -4.57 -17.92 15.50
N ALA A 329 -3.97 -19.05 15.21
CA ALA A 329 -3.21 -19.85 16.17
C ALA A 329 -2.04 -19.05 16.76
N LYS A 330 -1.68 -19.33 18.03
CA LYS A 330 -0.69 -18.54 18.79
C LYS A 330 0.69 -18.49 18.12
N ASP A 331 1.15 -19.62 17.59
CA ASP A 331 2.41 -19.75 16.86
C ASP A 331 2.46 -18.85 15.61
N LEU A 332 1.35 -18.69 14.91
CA LEU A 332 1.25 -17.80 13.75
C LEU A 332 1.14 -16.32 14.18
N GLN A 333 0.52 -16.02 15.35
CA GLN A 333 0.52 -14.66 15.92
C GLN A 333 1.94 -14.25 16.29
N ASP A 334 2.70 -15.15 16.95
CA ASP A 334 4.10 -14.90 17.32
C ASP A 334 4.95 -14.68 16.06
N LYS A 335 4.69 -15.44 14.99
CA LYS A 335 5.36 -15.25 13.70
C LYS A 335 5.06 -13.88 13.05
N CYS A 336 3.81 -13.41 13.12
CA CYS A 336 3.47 -12.07 12.66
C CYS A 336 4.23 -11.01 13.46
N ALA A 337 4.33 -11.17 14.78
CA ALA A 337 5.08 -10.26 15.64
C ALA A 337 6.59 -10.23 15.30
N ASP A 338 7.21 -11.41 15.10
CA ASP A 338 8.62 -11.54 14.68
C ASP A 338 8.92 -10.78 13.38
N LEU A 339 7.98 -10.81 12.42
CA LEU A 339 8.09 -10.16 11.11
C LEU A 339 7.50 -8.74 11.09
N GLN A 340 7.12 -8.18 12.24
CA GLN A 340 6.51 -6.85 12.35
C GLN A 340 5.27 -6.68 11.46
N ILE A 341 4.47 -7.74 11.32
CA ILE A 341 3.20 -7.72 10.60
C ILE A 341 2.09 -7.42 11.61
N TYR A 342 1.33 -6.36 11.38
CA TYR A 342 0.16 -6.04 12.17
C TYR A 342 -0.93 -7.09 11.96
N LEU A 343 -1.56 -7.50 13.05
CA LEU A 343 -2.58 -8.52 13.02
C LEU A 343 -3.96 -7.95 13.32
N PHE A 344 -4.86 -8.06 12.35
CA PHE A 344 -6.28 -7.81 12.50
C PHE A 344 -7.03 -9.15 12.46
N ALA A 345 -7.30 -9.73 13.63
CA ALA A 345 -8.00 -10.99 13.78
C ALA A 345 -8.80 -11.03 15.09
N PRO A 346 -9.99 -11.68 15.14
CA PRO A 346 -10.71 -11.87 16.37
C PRO A 346 -9.95 -12.82 17.30
N LYS A 347 -10.06 -12.64 18.63
CA LYS A 347 -9.40 -13.52 19.60
C LYS A 347 -10.09 -14.88 19.71
N THR A 348 -11.41 -14.90 19.56
CA THR A 348 -12.25 -16.09 19.62
C THR A 348 -13.27 -16.11 18.49
N ALA A 349 -13.84 -17.28 18.20
CA ALA A 349 -14.86 -17.41 17.15
C ALA A 349 -16.11 -16.55 17.41
N ASP A 350 -16.48 -16.34 18.67
CA ASP A 350 -17.67 -15.57 19.05
C ASP A 350 -17.47 -14.06 18.87
N GLN A 351 -16.21 -13.59 18.87
CA GLN A 351 -15.88 -12.18 18.67
C GLN A 351 -15.89 -11.74 17.20
N ARG A 352 -16.22 -12.63 16.26
CA ARG A 352 -16.30 -12.29 14.82
C ARG A 352 -17.43 -11.33 14.48
N ILE A 353 -18.51 -11.37 15.29
CA ILE A 353 -19.66 -10.48 15.09
C ILE A 353 -19.18 -9.04 15.29
N ASP A 354 -19.45 -8.21 14.28
CA ASP A 354 -19.09 -6.79 14.25
C ASP A 354 -17.59 -6.45 14.38
N PHE A 355 -16.71 -7.47 14.42
CA PHE A 355 -15.27 -7.27 14.55
C PHE A 355 -14.70 -6.36 13.45
N ILE A 356 -15.20 -6.45 12.22
CA ILE A 356 -14.75 -5.63 11.09
C ILE A 356 -14.87 -4.12 11.38
N TYR A 357 -15.85 -3.70 12.17
CA TYR A 357 -16.07 -2.29 12.50
C TYR A 357 -15.05 -1.72 13.51
N THR A 358 -14.20 -2.57 14.09
CA THR A 358 -13.07 -2.14 14.94
C THR A 358 -11.80 -1.86 14.15
N LEU A 359 -11.78 -2.13 12.83
CA LEU A 359 -10.62 -1.87 11.98
C LEU A 359 -10.20 -0.40 11.95
N PRO A 360 -11.10 0.60 11.89
CA PRO A 360 -10.75 2.01 11.97
C PRO A 360 -9.89 2.36 13.19
N ASP A 361 -10.25 1.87 14.38
CA ASP A 361 -9.48 2.13 15.61
C ASP A 361 -8.06 1.55 15.53
N ARG A 362 -7.92 0.38 14.91
CA ARG A 362 -6.60 -0.23 14.66
C ARG A 362 -5.78 0.55 13.64
N LEU A 363 -6.41 1.07 12.61
CA LEU A 363 -5.72 1.92 11.63
C LEU A 363 -5.22 3.21 12.27
N ASP A 364 -5.95 3.81 13.21
CA ASP A 364 -5.49 4.97 13.98
C ASP A 364 -4.24 4.62 14.82
N GLU A 365 -4.26 3.47 15.52
CA GLU A 365 -3.11 2.99 16.29
C GLU A 365 -1.87 2.77 15.39
N TRP A 366 -2.05 2.09 14.25
CA TRP A 366 -0.94 1.72 13.35
C TRP A 366 -0.42 2.91 12.54
N SER A 367 -1.27 3.86 12.21
CA SER A 367 -0.88 5.08 11.49
C SER A 367 -0.11 6.05 12.37
N GLY A 368 -0.43 6.09 13.68
CA GLY A 368 0.29 6.87 14.67
C GLY A 368 1.54 6.19 15.22
N ALA A 369 1.69 4.88 15.02
CA ALA A 369 2.86 4.14 15.46
C ALA A 369 4.08 4.53 14.61
N LEU A 370 4.90 5.41 15.14
CA LEU A 370 6.25 5.70 14.66
C LEU A 370 7.08 4.42 14.76
N ILE A 371 7.65 4.01 13.64
CA ILE A 371 8.80 3.11 13.69
C ILE A 371 9.94 3.97 14.26
N LEU A 372 10.21 3.80 15.57
CA LEU A 372 11.37 4.34 16.25
C LEU A 372 12.62 3.58 15.83
#